data_10317666c1bcb9b4842830e4f760b98c
#
_entry.id   10317666c1bcb9b4842830e4f760b98c
#
_cell.length_a   1.000
_cell.length_b   1.000
_cell.length_c   1.000
_cell.angle_alpha   90.00
_cell.angle_beta   90.00
_cell.angle_gamma   90.00
#
_symmetry.space_group_name_H-M   'P 1'
#
loop_
_entity.id
_entity.type
_entity.pdbx_description
1 polymer ?
#
loop_
_entity_poly.entity_id
_entity_poly.type
_entity_poly.pdbx_seq_one_letter_code
_entity_poly.pdbx_strand_id
1 'polypeptide(L)'
;MTSQSYPNEVRHLQEPQTMPAEVETAVKTSNSRLLALDAFRGLTVFLMLLVNNVALDKFTPDQLLHAPWGGGLTLADMVFPWFLFATGTSIPLAFTSSQKRNSSILAWIWKVIKRSFWLFALGCLMVSSLNHAPTFSLGVLQLIALAFLIGALCYPLPVIARGLLVVVLLGGYWASIRYGSLPGFTAGIFEESNNFIHALNRLHLESLGLRGLTSAIPTAALVIISSFIGDMFKQSLSPIRKGITLMLIGLGLVLLGSLWSLDLEFNKAVWTPSYILFSSGTAAFVIGGLTVLLDGLGTRALAFPFAVFGSNALLAYIAPILLKAFILQDWQLSRNLSIQQVMLNAFTDPYGTIFGGWLYTIFYIVVCWLGLLWLYQKKWFFRV
;
A
#
# COMPACT_ATOMS: atom_id res chain seq x y z
N MET A 1 -54.86 -68.65 -9.38
CA MET A 1 -53.40 -68.93 -9.25
C MET A 1 -52.71 -68.29 -10.41
N THR A 2 -52.24 -67.05 -10.27
CA THR A 2 -51.39 -66.38 -11.23
C THR A 2 -50.48 -65.43 -10.45
N SER A 3 -49.21 -65.82 -10.41
CA SER A 3 -48.15 -65.05 -9.79
C SER A 3 -47.72 -63.89 -10.73
N GLN A 4 -47.89 -62.69 -10.32
CA GLN A 4 -47.29 -61.51 -10.97
C GLN A 4 -45.89 -61.27 -10.40
N SER A 5 -44.91 -61.34 -11.28
CA SER A 5 -43.51 -60.94 -11.01
C SER A 5 -43.37 -59.46 -11.27
N TYR A 6 -42.84 -58.71 -10.29
CA TYR A 6 -42.42 -57.31 -10.41
C TYR A 6 -41.00 -57.24 -10.99
N PRO A 7 -40.67 -56.31 -11.91
CA PRO A 7 -39.32 -56.11 -12.38
C PRO A 7 -38.56 -55.20 -11.38
N ASN A 8 -37.33 -55.61 -11.04
CA ASN A 8 -36.36 -54.86 -10.27
C ASN A 8 -35.84 -53.65 -11.10
N GLU A 9 -36.26 -52.45 -10.78
CA GLU A 9 -35.57 -51.23 -11.22
C GLU A 9 -34.26 -51.05 -10.44
N VAL A 10 -33.14 -51.33 -11.09
CA VAL A 10 -31.81 -50.97 -10.63
C VAL A 10 -31.63 -49.45 -10.81
N ARG A 11 -31.70 -48.69 -9.72
CA ARG A 11 -31.30 -47.28 -9.69
C ARG A 11 -29.79 -47.22 -9.95
N HIS A 12 -29.43 -46.76 -11.15
CA HIS A 12 -28.07 -46.31 -11.42
C HIS A 12 -27.80 -45.08 -10.57
N LEU A 13 -27.01 -45.27 -9.51
CA LEU A 13 -26.36 -44.19 -8.77
C LEU A 13 -25.39 -43.52 -9.74
N GLN A 14 -25.72 -42.31 -10.18
CA GLN A 14 -24.79 -41.46 -10.93
C GLN A 14 -23.57 -41.23 -10.03
N GLU A 15 -22.42 -41.72 -10.46
CA GLU A 15 -21.13 -41.35 -9.88
C GLU A 15 -20.97 -39.80 -9.91
N PRO A 16 -20.43 -39.18 -8.88
CA PRO A 16 -20.18 -37.75 -8.89
C PRO A 16 -19.20 -37.43 -10.02
N GLN A 17 -19.66 -36.65 -11.00
CA GLN A 17 -18.81 -36.16 -12.10
C GLN A 17 -17.62 -35.39 -11.50
N THR A 18 -16.44 -36.01 -11.53
CA THR A 18 -15.19 -35.35 -11.23
C THR A 18 -14.96 -34.22 -12.24
N MET A 19 -14.87 -32.98 -11.76
CA MET A 19 -14.56 -31.84 -12.63
C MET A 19 -13.27 -32.11 -13.41
N PRO A 20 -13.19 -31.72 -14.69
CA PRO A 20 -11.97 -31.88 -15.48
C PRO A 20 -10.80 -31.20 -14.77
N ALA A 21 -9.65 -31.87 -14.73
CA ALA A 21 -8.42 -31.37 -14.04
C ALA A 21 -7.99 -29.99 -14.53
N GLU A 22 -8.33 -29.60 -15.76
CA GLU A 22 -8.09 -28.26 -16.31
C GLU A 22 -8.94 -27.17 -15.62
N VAL A 23 -10.19 -27.47 -15.24
CA VAL A 23 -11.07 -26.52 -14.53
C VAL A 23 -10.63 -26.38 -13.08
N GLU A 24 -10.22 -27.47 -12.45
CA GLU A 24 -9.69 -27.45 -11.09
C GLU A 24 -8.34 -26.68 -11.01
N THR A 25 -7.48 -26.84 -12.02
CA THR A 25 -6.22 -26.07 -12.14
C THR A 25 -6.49 -24.59 -12.45
N ALA A 26 -7.46 -24.26 -13.28
CA ALA A 26 -7.84 -22.89 -13.59
C ALA A 26 -8.45 -22.16 -12.39
N VAL A 27 -9.27 -22.85 -11.57
CA VAL A 27 -9.84 -22.32 -10.32
C VAL A 27 -8.75 -22.13 -9.26
N LYS A 28 -7.83 -23.10 -9.13
CA LYS A 28 -6.68 -22.98 -8.20
C LYS A 28 -5.73 -21.86 -8.60
N THR A 29 -5.43 -21.66 -9.89
CA THR A 29 -4.56 -20.58 -10.36
C THR A 29 -5.19 -19.18 -10.25
N SER A 30 -6.53 -19.07 -10.37
CA SER A 30 -7.24 -17.81 -10.20
C SER A 30 -7.21 -17.30 -8.76
N ASN A 31 -7.38 -18.20 -7.78
CA ASN A 31 -7.34 -17.85 -6.35
C ASN A 31 -5.91 -17.52 -5.85
N SER A 32 -4.90 -18.17 -6.41
CA SER A 32 -3.50 -17.96 -5.99
C SER A 32 -2.95 -16.58 -6.36
N ARG A 33 -3.39 -16.00 -7.48
CA ARG A 33 -2.92 -14.67 -7.94
C ARG A 33 -3.32 -13.52 -7.00
N LEU A 34 -4.45 -13.67 -6.34
CA LEU A 34 -4.95 -12.69 -5.38
C LEU A 34 -4.24 -12.81 -4.03
N LEU A 35 -3.76 -14.02 -3.68
CA LEU A 35 -3.16 -14.28 -2.37
C LEU A 35 -1.84 -13.53 -2.17
N ALA A 36 -0.93 -13.56 -3.14
CA ALA A 36 0.35 -12.82 -3.06
C ALA A 36 0.12 -11.30 -2.94
N LEU A 37 -0.84 -10.75 -3.71
CA LEU A 37 -1.17 -9.33 -3.66
C LEU A 37 -1.84 -8.93 -2.34
N ASP A 38 -2.75 -9.75 -1.83
CA ASP A 38 -3.40 -9.50 -0.55
C ASP A 38 -2.42 -9.65 0.62
N ALA A 39 -1.50 -10.62 0.55
CA ALA A 39 -0.42 -10.76 1.52
C ALA A 39 0.56 -9.57 1.47
N PHE A 40 0.93 -9.09 0.28
CA PHE A 40 1.78 -7.91 0.14
C PHE A 40 1.12 -6.66 0.72
N ARG A 41 -0.17 -6.43 0.43
CA ARG A 41 -0.94 -5.33 1.01
C ARG A 41 -1.01 -5.44 2.54
N GLY A 42 -1.23 -6.65 3.05
CA GLY A 42 -1.25 -6.91 4.49
C GLY A 42 0.11 -6.72 5.15
N LEU A 43 1.19 -7.11 4.49
CA LEU A 43 2.56 -6.86 4.94
C LEU A 43 2.83 -5.35 5.09
N THR A 44 2.40 -4.55 4.09
CA THR A 44 2.58 -3.09 4.16
C THR A 44 1.79 -2.47 5.32
N VAL A 45 0.56 -2.94 5.58
CA VAL A 45 -0.23 -2.49 6.73
C VAL A 45 0.39 -2.90 8.05
N PHE A 46 0.87 -4.14 8.17
CA PHE A 46 1.60 -4.60 9.35
C PHE A 46 2.82 -3.71 9.64
N LEU A 47 3.62 -3.43 8.60
CA LEU A 47 4.79 -2.55 8.73
C LEU A 47 4.39 -1.11 9.10
N MET A 48 3.27 -0.58 8.57
CA MET A 48 2.73 0.72 8.99
C MET A 48 2.39 0.73 10.48
N LEU A 49 1.71 -0.31 10.98
CA LEU A 49 1.39 -0.41 12.39
C LEU A 49 2.65 -0.52 13.25
N LEU A 50 3.64 -1.29 12.80
CA LEU A 50 4.91 -1.44 13.50
C LEU A 50 5.64 -0.09 13.61
N VAL A 51 5.90 0.56 12.48
CA VAL A 51 6.65 1.83 12.43
C VAL A 51 5.96 2.95 13.22
N ASN A 52 4.62 3.04 13.13
CA ASN A 52 3.86 4.11 13.80
C ASN A 52 3.61 3.87 15.30
N ASN A 53 3.88 2.66 15.81
CA ASN A 53 3.55 2.30 17.20
C ASN A 53 4.71 1.69 17.98
N VAL A 54 5.92 1.62 17.40
CA VAL A 54 7.10 1.19 18.14
C VAL A 54 7.32 2.11 19.35
N ALA A 55 7.44 1.52 20.54
CA ALA A 55 7.48 2.23 21.83
C ALA A 55 8.82 1.99 22.55
N LEU A 56 9.93 2.31 21.90
CA LEU A 56 11.29 2.11 22.40
C LEU A 56 12.01 3.41 22.67
N ASP A 57 11.34 4.55 22.43
CA ASP A 57 11.89 5.88 22.61
C ASP A 57 13.26 6.02 21.90
N LYS A 58 14.30 6.48 22.57
CA LYS A 58 15.66 6.64 21.99
C LYS A 58 16.35 5.32 21.58
N PHE A 59 15.81 4.18 21.95
CA PHE A 59 16.32 2.86 21.58
C PHE A 59 15.63 2.26 20.34
N THR A 60 14.79 3.04 19.66
CA THR A 60 14.15 2.59 18.42
C THR A 60 15.21 2.34 17.34
N PRO A 61 15.24 1.15 16.73
CA PRO A 61 16.19 0.85 15.64
C PRO A 61 16.04 1.84 14.48
N ASP A 62 17.16 2.28 13.90
CA ASP A 62 17.20 3.26 12.80
C ASP A 62 16.31 2.86 11.62
N GLN A 63 16.20 1.56 11.32
CA GLN A 63 15.34 1.07 10.23
C GLN A 63 13.84 1.30 10.48
N LEU A 64 13.41 1.54 11.72
CA LEU A 64 12.02 1.85 12.09
C LEU A 64 11.79 3.35 12.28
N LEU A 65 12.83 4.17 12.11
CA LEU A 65 12.75 5.62 12.07
C LEU A 65 12.84 6.12 10.64
N HIS A 66 12.27 7.28 10.37
CA HIS A 66 12.48 7.93 9.07
C HIS A 66 13.89 8.48 8.97
N ALA A 67 14.53 8.26 7.82
CA ALA A 67 15.85 8.81 7.57
C ALA A 67 15.82 10.35 7.64
N PRO A 68 16.81 10.97 8.26
CA PRO A 68 17.00 12.43 8.18
C PRO A 68 17.33 12.83 6.73
N TRP A 69 17.25 14.13 6.45
CA TRP A 69 17.66 14.67 5.15
C TRP A 69 19.11 14.27 4.82
N GLY A 70 19.36 13.73 3.64
CA GLY A 70 20.67 13.22 3.26
C GLY A 70 21.10 11.90 3.91
N GLY A 71 20.30 11.33 4.80
CA GLY A 71 20.58 10.08 5.52
C GLY A 71 20.23 8.79 4.77
N GLY A 72 19.91 8.87 3.49
CA GLY A 72 19.54 7.72 2.68
C GLY A 72 18.09 7.26 2.89
N LEU A 73 17.88 5.94 2.99
CA LEU A 73 16.55 5.33 3.13
C LEU A 73 16.54 4.27 4.23
N THR A 74 15.46 4.21 4.96
CA THR A 74 15.17 3.18 5.96
C THR A 74 13.97 2.33 5.56
N LEU A 75 13.71 1.24 6.27
CA LEU A 75 12.51 0.44 6.08
C LEU A 75 11.24 1.29 6.29
N ALA A 76 11.24 2.19 7.28
CA ALA A 76 10.11 3.08 7.54
C ALA A 76 9.76 3.96 6.33
N ASP A 77 10.74 4.31 5.52
CA ASP A 77 10.53 5.12 4.31
C ASP A 77 9.92 4.30 3.17
N MET A 78 10.09 2.98 3.16
CA MET A 78 9.53 2.10 2.13
C MET A 78 8.06 1.77 2.33
N VAL A 79 7.55 1.84 3.55
CA VAL A 79 6.22 1.32 3.90
C VAL A 79 5.10 2.03 3.14
N PHE A 80 5.12 3.36 3.08
CA PHE A 80 4.10 4.13 2.38
C PHE A 80 4.12 3.95 0.86
N PRO A 81 5.26 4.08 0.16
CA PRO A 81 5.31 3.79 -1.28
C PRO A 81 4.94 2.35 -1.62
N TRP A 82 5.25 1.37 -0.77
CA TRP A 82 4.82 -0.01 -0.97
C TRP A 82 3.30 -0.17 -0.90
N PHE A 83 2.65 0.53 0.03
CA PHE A 83 1.18 0.54 0.11
C PHE A 83 0.56 1.19 -1.13
N LEU A 84 1.13 2.31 -1.59
CA LEU A 84 0.70 2.98 -2.81
C LEU A 84 0.94 2.10 -4.05
N PHE A 85 2.06 1.38 -4.09
CA PHE A 85 2.38 0.38 -5.12
C PHE A 85 1.35 -0.76 -5.16
N ALA A 86 0.96 -1.31 -4.01
CA ALA A 86 -0.09 -2.32 -3.92
C ALA A 86 -1.44 -1.81 -4.44
N THR A 87 -1.74 -0.52 -4.22
CA THR A 87 -2.94 0.13 -4.75
C THR A 87 -2.90 0.19 -6.27
N GLY A 88 -1.79 0.63 -6.87
CA GLY A 88 -1.62 0.72 -8.32
C GLY A 88 -1.60 -0.65 -9.00
N THR A 89 -0.95 -1.66 -8.40
CA THR A 89 -0.95 -3.05 -8.87
C THR A 89 -2.38 -3.62 -8.99
N SER A 90 -3.33 -3.11 -8.21
CA SER A 90 -4.74 -3.55 -8.24
C SER A 90 -5.54 -2.93 -9.39
N ILE A 91 -5.09 -1.84 -10.01
CA ILE A 91 -5.82 -1.10 -11.06
C ILE A 91 -6.15 -1.98 -12.28
N PRO A 92 -5.19 -2.75 -12.87
CA PRO A 92 -5.46 -3.62 -14.00
C PRO A 92 -6.54 -4.67 -13.74
N LEU A 93 -6.55 -5.22 -12.53
CA LEU A 93 -7.53 -6.22 -12.11
C LEU A 93 -8.93 -5.62 -11.98
N ALA A 94 -9.02 -4.42 -11.38
CA ALA A 94 -10.26 -3.68 -11.24
C ALA A 94 -10.83 -3.23 -12.59
N PHE A 95 -9.98 -2.74 -13.50
CA PHE A 95 -10.36 -2.34 -14.85
C PHE A 95 -10.88 -3.52 -15.66
N THR A 96 -10.15 -4.64 -15.68
CA THR A 96 -10.58 -5.88 -16.37
C THR A 96 -11.91 -6.41 -15.83
N SER A 97 -12.10 -6.38 -14.50
CA SER A 97 -13.37 -6.75 -13.88
C SER A 97 -14.52 -5.81 -14.28
N SER A 98 -14.23 -4.51 -14.46
CA SER A 98 -15.20 -3.52 -14.93
C SER A 98 -15.60 -3.80 -16.40
N GLN A 99 -14.63 -4.08 -17.27
CA GLN A 99 -14.87 -4.41 -18.68
C GLN A 99 -15.69 -5.70 -18.85
N LYS A 100 -15.41 -6.74 -18.08
CA LYS A 100 -16.19 -7.99 -18.09
C LYS A 100 -17.67 -7.79 -17.76
N ARG A 101 -18.02 -6.69 -17.09
CA ARG A 101 -19.41 -6.29 -16.80
C ARG A 101 -20.00 -5.35 -17.86
N ASN A 102 -19.40 -5.27 -19.05
CA ASN A 102 -19.79 -4.37 -20.15
C ASN A 102 -19.88 -2.89 -19.72
N SER A 103 -19.05 -2.48 -18.76
CA SER A 103 -19.04 -1.08 -18.30
C SER A 103 -18.35 -0.20 -19.33
N SER A 104 -18.96 0.95 -19.67
CA SER A 104 -18.34 1.96 -20.52
C SER A 104 -17.10 2.58 -19.87
N ILE A 105 -16.25 3.21 -20.68
CA ILE A 105 -15.09 3.97 -20.17
C ILE A 105 -15.53 5.10 -19.22
N LEU A 106 -16.69 5.71 -19.46
CA LEU A 106 -17.24 6.75 -18.59
C LEU A 106 -17.61 6.18 -17.21
N ALA A 107 -18.15 4.96 -17.17
CA ALA A 107 -18.43 4.27 -15.91
C ALA A 107 -17.16 3.94 -15.13
N TRP A 108 -16.06 3.62 -15.83
CA TRP A 108 -14.73 3.47 -15.21
C TRP A 108 -14.24 4.78 -14.61
N ILE A 109 -14.26 5.87 -15.38
CA ILE A 109 -13.85 7.22 -14.93
C ILE A 109 -14.65 7.60 -13.68
N TRP A 110 -15.97 7.45 -13.71
CA TRP A 110 -16.83 7.76 -12.56
C TRP A 110 -16.47 6.94 -11.30
N LYS A 111 -16.18 5.64 -11.48
CA LYS A 111 -15.75 4.77 -10.38
C LYS A 111 -14.41 5.23 -9.78
N VAL A 112 -13.46 5.64 -10.63
CA VAL A 112 -12.16 6.17 -10.21
C VAL A 112 -12.33 7.47 -9.44
N ILE A 113 -13.10 8.43 -9.97
CA ILE A 113 -13.38 9.72 -9.32
C ILE A 113 -14.07 9.50 -7.98
N LYS A 114 -15.12 8.67 -7.93
CA LYS A 114 -15.83 8.37 -6.69
C LYS A 114 -14.91 7.78 -5.61
N ARG A 115 -14.06 6.83 -5.98
CA ARG A 115 -13.10 6.22 -5.05
C ARG A 115 -12.07 7.24 -4.56
N SER A 116 -11.50 8.04 -5.46
CA SER A 116 -10.55 9.10 -5.09
C SER A 116 -11.18 10.15 -4.18
N PHE A 117 -12.42 10.56 -4.47
CA PHE A 117 -13.16 11.49 -3.62
C PHE A 117 -13.33 10.96 -2.20
N TRP A 118 -13.77 9.70 -2.04
CA TRP A 118 -13.95 9.13 -0.70
C TRP A 118 -12.64 8.94 0.06
N LEU A 119 -11.56 8.54 -0.63
CA LEU A 119 -10.23 8.47 -0.01
C LEU A 119 -9.75 9.85 0.45
N PHE A 120 -9.97 10.87 -0.37
CA PHE A 120 -9.61 12.25 -0.04
C PHE A 120 -10.43 12.76 1.14
N ALA A 121 -11.75 12.57 1.11
CA ALA A 121 -12.66 12.97 2.17
C ALA A 121 -12.35 12.28 3.50
N LEU A 122 -12.05 10.96 3.49
CA LEU A 122 -11.61 10.23 4.68
C LEU A 122 -10.29 10.77 5.21
N GLY A 123 -9.37 11.17 4.32
CA GLY A 123 -8.11 11.80 4.71
C GLY A 123 -8.33 13.15 5.40
N CYS A 124 -9.21 14.01 4.86
CA CYS A 124 -9.56 15.28 5.48
C CYS A 124 -10.24 15.07 6.85
N LEU A 125 -11.16 14.09 6.92
CA LEU A 125 -11.82 13.74 8.17
C LEU A 125 -10.80 13.28 9.23
N MET A 126 -9.86 12.43 8.85
CA MET A 126 -8.82 11.93 9.75
C MET A 126 -7.93 13.07 10.28
N VAL A 127 -7.44 13.94 9.39
CA VAL A 127 -6.59 15.07 9.80
C VAL A 127 -7.37 16.06 10.68
N SER A 128 -8.61 16.39 10.31
CA SER A 128 -9.47 17.25 11.13
C SER A 128 -9.76 16.66 12.50
N SER A 129 -9.95 15.34 12.56
CA SER A 129 -10.15 14.63 13.83
C SER A 129 -8.91 14.70 14.71
N LEU A 130 -7.72 14.45 14.18
CA LEU A 130 -6.46 14.50 14.93
C LEU A 130 -6.13 15.90 15.43
N ASN A 131 -6.51 16.94 14.69
CA ASN A 131 -6.28 18.33 15.06
C ASN A 131 -7.39 18.93 15.94
N HIS A 132 -8.45 18.17 16.26
CA HIS A 132 -9.67 18.62 16.94
C HIS A 132 -10.28 19.90 16.33
N ALA A 133 -10.02 20.16 15.05
CA ALA A 133 -10.51 21.32 14.30
C ALA A 133 -10.66 20.98 12.82
N PRO A 134 -11.63 21.56 12.10
CA PRO A 134 -11.73 21.41 10.66
C PRO A 134 -10.44 21.86 9.98
N THR A 135 -9.66 20.92 9.47
CA THR A 135 -8.35 21.19 8.86
C THR A 135 -8.34 20.64 7.45
N PHE A 136 -8.05 21.51 6.49
CA PHE A 136 -7.77 21.12 5.12
C PHE A 136 -6.26 21.10 4.91
N SER A 137 -5.70 19.91 4.74
CA SER A 137 -4.28 19.71 4.43
C SER A 137 -4.09 18.45 3.61
N LEU A 138 -2.99 18.37 2.86
CA LEU A 138 -2.66 17.19 2.07
C LEU A 138 -1.85 16.20 2.91
N GLY A 139 -2.56 15.26 3.54
CA GLY A 139 -1.95 14.14 4.26
C GLY A 139 -1.76 12.90 3.38
N VAL A 140 -1.45 11.79 4.03
CA VAL A 140 -1.15 10.50 3.38
C VAL A 140 -2.31 10.00 2.51
N LEU A 141 -3.55 10.00 3.03
CA LEU A 141 -4.72 9.48 2.28
C LEU A 141 -5.09 10.38 1.09
N GLN A 142 -4.94 11.69 1.24
CA GLN A 142 -5.17 12.64 0.16
C GLN A 142 -4.15 12.46 -0.96
N LEU A 143 -2.87 12.20 -0.63
CA LEU A 143 -1.84 11.91 -1.60
C LEU A 143 -2.11 10.57 -2.33
N ILE A 144 -2.55 9.54 -1.60
CA ILE A 144 -3.00 8.27 -2.20
C ILE A 144 -4.17 8.52 -3.17
N ALA A 145 -5.14 9.33 -2.78
CA ALA A 145 -6.30 9.64 -3.60
C ALA A 145 -5.92 10.32 -4.92
N LEU A 146 -5.01 11.31 -4.87
CA LEU A 146 -4.53 12.03 -6.05
C LEU A 146 -3.67 11.13 -6.95
N ALA A 147 -2.73 10.40 -6.38
CA ALA A 147 -1.88 9.47 -7.13
C ALA A 147 -2.70 8.37 -7.80
N PHE A 148 -3.67 7.80 -7.08
CA PHE A 148 -4.60 6.79 -7.61
C PHE A 148 -5.47 7.39 -8.72
N LEU A 149 -6.02 8.59 -8.53
CA LEU A 149 -6.82 9.29 -9.54
C LEU A 149 -6.06 9.38 -10.86
N ILE A 150 -4.86 9.97 -10.83
CA ILE A 150 -4.03 10.15 -12.03
C ILE A 150 -3.67 8.79 -12.65
N GLY A 151 -3.13 7.86 -11.85
CA GLY A 151 -2.69 6.56 -12.35
C GLY A 151 -3.82 5.70 -12.93
N ALA A 152 -5.01 5.71 -12.30
CA ALA A 152 -6.15 4.93 -12.77
C ALA A 152 -6.85 5.56 -13.99
N LEU A 153 -6.84 6.89 -14.12
CA LEU A 153 -7.32 7.57 -15.33
C LEU A 153 -6.38 7.35 -16.52
N CYS A 154 -5.07 7.25 -16.28
CA CYS A 154 -4.09 6.96 -17.32
C CYS A 154 -4.04 5.48 -17.73
N TYR A 155 -4.59 4.58 -16.92
CA TYR A 155 -4.49 3.14 -17.17
C TYR A 155 -5.08 2.68 -18.52
N PRO A 156 -6.19 3.22 -19.05
CA PRO A 156 -6.70 2.87 -20.39
C PRO A 156 -5.78 3.21 -21.54
N LEU A 157 -4.75 4.04 -21.34
CA LEU A 157 -3.78 4.39 -22.37
C LEU A 157 -2.95 3.15 -22.78
N PRO A 158 -2.44 3.13 -24.04
CA PRO A 158 -1.50 2.11 -24.48
C PRO A 158 -0.26 2.03 -23.57
N VAL A 159 0.33 0.83 -23.46
CA VAL A 159 1.50 0.55 -22.59
C VAL A 159 2.64 1.56 -22.86
N ILE A 160 2.93 1.84 -24.15
CA ILE A 160 3.99 2.79 -24.54
C ILE A 160 3.67 4.20 -24.01
N ALA A 161 2.41 4.67 -24.18
CA ALA A 161 2.00 6.00 -23.71
C ALA A 161 2.11 6.11 -22.18
N ARG A 162 1.74 5.06 -21.42
CA ARG A 162 1.94 5.03 -19.97
C ARG A 162 3.42 5.07 -19.60
N GLY A 163 4.28 4.36 -20.33
CA GLY A 163 5.73 4.38 -20.12
C GLY A 163 6.33 5.77 -20.38
N LEU A 164 5.97 6.39 -21.50
CA LEU A 164 6.38 7.77 -21.81
C LEU A 164 5.90 8.77 -20.75
N LEU A 165 4.67 8.61 -20.27
CA LEU A 165 4.13 9.44 -19.20
C LEU A 165 4.94 9.33 -17.91
N VAL A 166 5.37 8.12 -17.52
CA VAL A 166 6.27 7.92 -16.36
C VAL A 166 7.59 8.69 -16.57
N VAL A 167 8.20 8.59 -17.76
CA VAL A 167 9.44 9.31 -18.08
C VAL A 167 9.23 10.83 -18.00
N VAL A 168 8.12 11.34 -18.55
CA VAL A 168 7.79 12.77 -18.50
C VAL A 168 7.54 13.25 -17.06
N LEU A 169 6.78 12.48 -16.26
CA LEU A 169 6.49 12.85 -14.88
C LEU A 169 7.76 12.86 -14.01
N LEU A 170 8.56 11.82 -14.08
CA LEU A 170 9.78 11.71 -13.27
C LEU A 170 10.89 12.63 -13.80
N GLY A 171 11.11 12.69 -15.11
CA GLY A 171 12.10 13.55 -15.72
C GLY A 171 11.76 15.04 -15.58
N GLY A 172 10.49 15.41 -15.78
CA GLY A 172 10.01 16.78 -15.57
C GLY A 172 10.11 17.21 -14.09
N TYR A 173 9.78 16.29 -13.17
CA TYR A 173 9.94 16.56 -11.73
C TYR A 173 11.41 16.70 -11.32
N TRP A 174 12.28 15.83 -11.82
CA TRP A 174 13.73 15.96 -11.67
C TRP A 174 14.25 17.28 -12.20
N ALA A 175 13.86 17.64 -13.43
CA ALA A 175 14.28 18.89 -14.06
C ALA A 175 13.80 20.10 -13.27
N SER A 176 12.59 20.07 -12.70
CA SER A 176 12.09 21.15 -11.86
C SER A 176 12.90 21.32 -10.56
N ILE A 177 13.33 20.23 -9.94
CA ILE A 177 14.19 20.29 -8.76
C ILE A 177 15.59 20.79 -9.10
N ARG A 178 16.15 20.35 -10.23
CA ARG A 178 17.55 20.62 -10.61
C ARG A 178 17.75 21.98 -11.23
N TYR A 179 16.80 22.40 -12.08
CA TYR A 179 16.91 23.61 -12.90
C TYR A 179 15.82 24.65 -12.65
N GLY A 180 14.83 24.32 -11.82
CA GLY A 180 13.76 25.28 -11.51
C GLY A 180 14.26 26.47 -10.71
N SER A 181 13.81 27.66 -11.08
CA SER A 181 14.05 28.90 -10.34
C SER A 181 12.74 29.58 -10.00
N LEU A 182 12.70 30.24 -8.87
CA LEU A 182 11.54 31.00 -8.36
C LEU A 182 12.02 32.31 -7.75
N PRO A 183 11.16 33.33 -7.60
CA PRO A 183 11.53 34.55 -6.91
C PRO A 183 12.08 34.25 -5.50
N GLY A 184 13.33 34.62 -5.25
CA GLY A 184 14.03 34.38 -4.00
C GLY A 184 14.59 32.96 -3.82
N PHE A 185 14.59 32.12 -4.89
CA PHE A 185 15.20 30.79 -4.88
C PHE A 185 16.08 30.60 -6.14
N THR A 186 17.33 30.17 -5.92
CA THR A 186 18.31 29.90 -6.98
C THR A 186 18.26 28.42 -7.37
N ALA A 187 18.28 28.12 -8.68
CA ALA A 187 18.30 26.76 -9.19
C ALA A 187 19.52 25.95 -8.69
N GLY A 188 19.35 24.65 -8.56
CA GLY A 188 20.41 23.70 -8.21
C GLY A 188 20.68 23.52 -6.71
N ILE A 189 20.01 24.27 -5.84
CA ILE A 189 20.12 24.07 -4.39
C ILE A 189 19.17 22.95 -3.98
N PHE A 190 19.69 21.96 -3.24
CA PHE A 190 18.92 20.83 -2.73
C PHE A 190 19.26 20.55 -1.26
N GLU A 191 18.72 21.40 -0.39
CA GLU A 191 18.83 21.33 1.06
C GLU A 191 17.44 21.18 1.69
N GLU A 192 17.35 20.73 2.94
CA GLU A 192 16.09 20.41 3.61
C GLU A 192 15.10 21.58 3.61
N SER A 193 15.55 22.77 4.01
CA SER A 193 14.73 24.00 4.07
C SER A 193 14.84 24.87 2.82
N ASN A 194 15.77 24.56 1.92
CA ASN A 194 16.10 25.38 0.76
C ASN A 194 16.21 24.50 -0.51
N ASN A 195 15.08 24.17 -1.08
CA ASN A 195 14.96 23.43 -2.34
C ASN A 195 13.77 23.95 -3.14
N PHE A 196 13.73 23.64 -4.44
CA PHE A 196 12.68 24.12 -5.34
C PHE A 196 11.27 23.77 -4.86
N ILE A 197 11.05 22.54 -4.38
CA ILE A 197 9.75 22.07 -3.91
C ILE A 197 9.32 22.81 -2.64
N HIS A 198 10.25 23.07 -1.72
CA HIS A 198 9.98 23.84 -0.52
C HIS A 198 9.64 25.30 -0.87
N ALA A 199 10.40 25.91 -1.77
CA ALA A 199 10.14 27.28 -2.25
C ALA A 199 8.77 27.38 -2.96
N LEU A 200 8.44 26.44 -3.82
CA LEU A 200 7.14 26.39 -4.52
C LEU A 200 5.96 26.20 -3.54
N ASN A 201 6.11 25.31 -2.56
CA ASN A 201 5.11 25.13 -1.52
C ASN A 201 4.88 26.44 -0.74
N ARG A 202 5.94 27.06 -0.25
CA ARG A 202 5.86 28.30 0.53
C ARG A 202 5.27 29.48 -0.24
N LEU A 203 5.64 29.64 -1.52
CA LEU A 203 5.21 30.77 -2.32
C LEU A 203 3.77 30.67 -2.81
N HIS A 204 3.29 29.46 -3.14
CA HIS A 204 2.05 29.29 -3.88
C HIS A 204 1.04 28.32 -3.27
N LEU A 205 1.46 27.32 -2.53
CA LEU A 205 0.59 26.22 -2.11
C LEU A 205 0.21 26.25 -0.63
N GLU A 206 1.07 26.76 0.23
CA GLU A 206 0.86 26.75 1.68
C GLU A 206 -0.30 27.66 2.10
N SER A 207 -0.44 28.83 1.49
CA SER A 207 -1.57 29.76 1.71
C SER A 207 -2.93 29.16 1.34
N LEU A 208 -2.93 28.17 0.44
CA LEU A 208 -4.13 27.47 -0.01
C LEU A 208 -4.38 26.14 0.75
N GLY A 209 -3.55 25.80 1.73
CA GLY A 209 -3.59 24.51 2.42
C GLY A 209 -3.15 23.31 1.53
N LEU A 210 -2.50 23.59 0.40
CA LEU A 210 -2.12 22.59 -0.63
C LEU A 210 -0.63 22.21 -0.56
N ARG A 211 0.05 22.46 0.57
CA ARG A 211 1.43 22.04 0.79
C ARG A 211 1.56 20.54 0.52
N GLY A 212 2.50 20.15 -0.33
CA GLY A 212 2.73 18.76 -0.74
C GLY A 212 1.95 18.31 -1.99
N LEU A 213 1.16 19.19 -2.64
CA LEU A 213 0.45 18.87 -3.89
C LEU A 213 1.40 18.41 -5.00
N THR A 214 2.59 18.99 -5.06
CA THR A 214 3.64 18.60 -6.01
C THR A 214 4.04 17.15 -5.92
N SER A 215 3.96 16.56 -4.72
CA SER A 215 4.24 15.14 -4.48
C SER A 215 3.27 14.20 -5.20
N ALA A 216 2.10 14.70 -5.64
CA ALA A 216 1.17 13.93 -6.47
C ALA A 216 1.78 13.54 -7.84
N ILE A 217 2.72 14.33 -8.36
CA ILE A 217 3.38 14.07 -9.66
C ILE A 217 4.23 12.79 -9.58
N PRO A 218 5.28 12.70 -8.73
CA PRO A 218 6.11 11.51 -8.64
C PRO A 218 5.34 10.30 -8.09
N THR A 219 4.40 10.49 -7.17
CA THR A 219 3.58 9.39 -6.63
C THR A 219 2.60 8.84 -7.67
N ALA A 220 2.08 9.66 -8.59
CA ALA A 220 1.30 9.18 -9.74
C ALA A 220 2.16 8.32 -10.67
N ALA A 221 3.42 8.69 -10.92
CA ALA A 221 4.36 7.87 -11.68
C ALA A 221 4.57 6.50 -11.02
N LEU A 222 4.69 6.44 -9.68
CA LEU A 222 4.77 5.18 -8.92
C LEU A 222 3.52 4.31 -9.16
N VAL A 223 2.32 4.89 -9.12
CA VAL A 223 1.06 4.17 -9.37
C VAL A 223 1.00 3.66 -10.82
N ILE A 224 1.49 4.43 -11.80
CA ILE A 224 1.56 3.98 -13.19
C ILE A 224 2.57 2.84 -13.34
N ILE A 225 3.77 2.93 -12.74
CA ILE A 225 4.77 1.85 -12.71
C ILE A 225 4.16 0.58 -12.11
N SER A 226 3.50 0.69 -10.98
CA SER A 226 2.88 -0.46 -10.31
C SER A 226 1.74 -1.09 -11.14
N SER A 227 1.08 -0.32 -12.02
CA SER A 227 0.08 -0.84 -12.94
C SER A 227 0.66 -1.81 -13.98
N PHE A 228 1.93 -1.64 -14.40
CA PHE A 228 2.60 -2.63 -15.27
C PHE A 228 2.83 -3.96 -14.53
N ILE A 229 3.17 -3.89 -13.25
CA ILE A 229 3.29 -5.08 -12.39
C ILE A 229 1.92 -5.78 -12.24
N GLY A 230 0.85 -4.99 -12.11
CA GLY A 230 -0.52 -5.50 -12.12
C GLY A 230 -0.91 -6.19 -13.42
N ASP A 231 -0.44 -5.70 -14.58
CA ASP A 231 -0.64 -6.34 -15.88
C ASP A 231 0.07 -7.71 -15.96
N MET A 232 1.23 -7.88 -15.33
CA MET A 232 1.92 -9.16 -15.24
C MET A 232 1.09 -10.25 -14.53
N PHE A 233 0.27 -9.88 -13.55
CA PHE A 233 -0.62 -10.82 -12.87
C PHE A 233 -1.72 -11.38 -13.80
N LYS A 234 -2.06 -10.71 -14.89
CA LYS A 234 -3.04 -11.17 -15.88
C LYS A 234 -2.46 -12.15 -16.89
N GLN A 235 -1.14 -12.24 -17.00
CA GLN A 235 -0.48 -13.15 -17.95
C GLN A 235 -0.61 -14.62 -17.49
N SER A 236 -0.65 -15.53 -18.45
CA SER A 236 -0.75 -16.98 -18.23
C SER A 236 0.59 -17.66 -17.92
N LEU A 237 1.50 -16.98 -17.24
CA LEU A 237 2.78 -17.55 -16.81
C LEU A 237 2.62 -18.41 -15.56
N SER A 238 3.48 -19.41 -15.37
CA SER A 238 3.54 -20.14 -14.10
C SER A 238 3.90 -19.20 -12.96
N PRO A 239 3.40 -19.44 -11.71
CA PRO A 239 3.66 -18.56 -10.58
C PRO A 239 5.16 -18.31 -10.33
N ILE A 240 5.99 -19.36 -10.44
CA ILE A 240 7.45 -19.23 -10.25
C ILE A 240 8.05 -18.30 -11.30
N ARG A 241 7.77 -18.53 -12.59
CA ARG A 241 8.27 -17.66 -13.68
C ARG A 241 7.82 -16.21 -13.49
N LYS A 242 6.55 -16.03 -13.16
CA LYS A 242 5.98 -14.71 -12.89
C LYS A 242 6.71 -14.01 -11.74
N GLY A 243 6.87 -14.69 -10.60
CA GLY A 243 7.55 -14.15 -9.44
C GLY A 243 9.02 -13.79 -9.74
N ILE A 244 9.76 -14.68 -10.42
CA ILE A 244 11.16 -14.40 -10.84
C ILE A 244 11.20 -13.18 -11.79
N THR A 245 10.30 -13.10 -12.77
CA THR A 245 10.24 -11.94 -13.68
C THR A 245 9.99 -10.64 -12.91
N LEU A 246 9.07 -10.65 -11.94
CA LEU A 246 8.80 -9.49 -11.08
C LEU A 246 10.02 -9.10 -10.24
N MET A 247 10.75 -10.08 -9.70
CA MET A 247 11.99 -9.83 -8.95
C MET A 247 13.09 -9.22 -9.85
N LEU A 248 13.24 -9.70 -11.09
CA LEU A 248 14.22 -9.15 -12.03
C LEU A 248 13.86 -7.72 -12.46
N ILE A 249 12.58 -7.46 -12.75
CA ILE A 249 12.09 -6.09 -13.01
C ILE A 249 12.35 -5.21 -11.78
N GLY A 250 12.04 -5.71 -10.59
CA GLY A 250 12.29 -5.01 -9.33
C GLY A 250 13.76 -4.66 -9.16
N LEU A 251 14.67 -5.60 -9.39
CA LEU A 251 16.11 -5.37 -9.33
C LEU A 251 16.54 -4.31 -10.35
N GLY A 252 16.04 -4.36 -11.58
CA GLY A 252 16.33 -3.35 -12.60
C GLY A 252 15.90 -1.93 -12.16
N LEU A 253 14.70 -1.79 -11.56
CA LEU A 253 14.22 -0.51 -11.02
C LEU A 253 15.05 -0.02 -9.83
N VAL A 254 15.48 -0.92 -8.94
CA VAL A 254 16.40 -0.61 -7.84
C VAL A 254 17.71 -0.06 -8.38
N LEU A 255 18.32 -0.74 -9.36
CA LEU A 255 19.57 -0.30 -9.99
C LEU A 255 19.41 1.06 -10.67
N LEU A 256 18.33 1.27 -11.43
CA LEU A 256 18.06 2.55 -12.08
C LEU A 256 17.85 3.68 -11.06
N GLY A 257 17.10 3.42 -9.97
CA GLY A 257 16.92 4.38 -8.89
C GLY A 257 18.24 4.71 -8.19
N SER A 258 19.07 3.70 -7.93
CA SER A 258 20.39 3.87 -7.32
C SER A 258 21.35 4.64 -8.22
N LEU A 259 21.34 4.40 -9.52
CA LEU A 259 22.12 5.18 -10.47
C LEU A 259 21.65 6.64 -10.53
N TRP A 260 20.33 6.86 -10.54
CA TRP A 260 19.79 8.23 -10.54
C TRP A 260 20.08 8.97 -9.23
N SER A 261 20.24 8.24 -8.11
CA SER A 261 20.58 8.85 -6.82
C SER A 261 21.98 9.45 -6.77
N LEU A 262 22.86 9.11 -7.71
CA LEU A 262 24.17 9.76 -7.85
C LEU A 262 24.09 11.23 -8.29
N ASP A 263 23.00 11.60 -9.01
CA ASP A 263 22.73 12.98 -9.38
C ASP A 263 21.75 13.67 -8.42
N LEU A 264 20.65 12.99 -8.08
CA LEU A 264 19.65 13.47 -7.14
C LEU A 264 19.40 12.41 -6.07
N GLU A 265 19.90 12.63 -4.86
CA GLU A 265 19.85 11.70 -3.74
C GLU A 265 18.43 11.21 -3.41
N PHE A 266 18.34 10.06 -2.77
CA PHE A 266 17.08 9.56 -2.24
C PHE A 266 16.51 10.50 -1.21
N ASN A 267 15.30 10.97 -1.44
CA ASN A 267 14.63 11.81 -0.45
C ASN A 267 13.12 11.58 -0.46
N LYS A 268 12.60 11.12 0.68
CA LYS A 268 11.18 10.87 0.90
C LYS A 268 10.39 12.17 1.05
N ALA A 269 10.96 13.19 1.68
CA ALA A 269 10.23 14.42 2.01
C ALA A 269 9.76 15.15 0.73
N VAL A 270 10.55 15.07 -0.33
CA VAL A 270 10.24 15.66 -1.64
C VAL A 270 9.96 14.62 -2.73
N TRP A 271 9.93 13.33 -2.40
CA TRP A 271 9.60 12.25 -3.34
C TRP A 271 10.47 12.25 -4.60
N THR A 272 11.80 12.27 -4.43
CA THR A 272 12.72 12.30 -5.59
C THR A 272 12.49 11.15 -6.55
N PRO A 273 12.69 11.34 -7.88
CA PRO A 273 12.56 10.28 -8.88
C PRO A 273 13.41 9.05 -8.61
N SER A 274 14.62 9.23 -8.09
CA SER A 274 15.49 8.16 -7.61
C SER A 274 14.79 7.29 -6.54
N TYR A 275 14.18 7.94 -5.54
CA TYR A 275 13.40 7.27 -4.49
C TYR A 275 12.16 6.55 -5.05
N ILE A 276 11.44 7.15 -6.01
CA ILE A 276 10.29 6.50 -6.66
C ILE A 276 10.68 5.21 -7.35
N LEU A 277 11.76 5.22 -8.14
CA LEU A 277 12.23 4.01 -8.82
C LEU A 277 12.72 2.95 -7.83
N PHE A 278 13.51 3.35 -6.83
CA PHE A 278 14.03 2.45 -5.81
C PHE A 278 12.90 1.79 -5.01
N SER A 279 11.95 2.58 -4.53
CA SER A 279 10.80 2.08 -3.75
C SER A 279 9.86 1.20 -4.59
N SER A 280 9.66 1.54 -5.87
CA SER A 280 8.90 0.70 -6.81
C SER A 280 9.61 -0.61 -7.09
N GLY A 281 10.94 -0.57 -7.21
CA GLY A 281 11.78 -1.74 -7.46
C GLY A 281 11.78 -2.70 -6.27
N THR A 282 11.97 -2.20 -5.06
CA THR A 282 11.89 -3.02 -3.83
C THR A 282 10.50 -3.59 -3.61
N ALA A 283 9.42 -2.85 -3.90
CA ALA A 283 8.06 -3.36 -3.86
C ALA A 283 7.82 -4.49 -4.87
N ALA A 284 8.28 -4.32 -6.12
CA ALA A 284 8.17 -5.36 -7.16
C ALA A 284 8.99 -6.61 -6.81
N PHE A 285 10.16 -6.44 -6.19
CA PHE A 285 10.98 -7.56 -5.73
C PHE A 285 10.27 -8.34 -4.62
N VAL A 286 9.72 -7.66 -3.61
CA VAL A 286 9.01 -8.29 -2.49
C VAL A 286 7.74 -9.01 -2.96
N ILE A 287 6.91 -8.38 -3.81
CA ILE A 287 5.71 -9.03 -4.33
C ILE A 287 6.04 -10.22 -5.24
N GLY A 288 7.16 -10.13 -5.99
CA GLY A 288 7.69 -11.23 -6.77
C GLY A 288 8.09 -12.41 -5.89
N GLY A 289 8.84 -12.16 -4.81
CA GLY A 289 9.20 -13.16 -3.80
C GLY A 289 7.99 -13.81 -3.14
N LEU A 290 6.98 -13.01 -2.74
CA LEU A 290 5.71 -13.53 -2.22
C LEU A 290 4.98 -14.40 -3.26
N THR A 291 5.03 -14.04 -4.54
CA THR A 291 4.42 -14.85 -5.61
C THR A 291 5.13 -16.21 -5.74
N VAL A 292 6.46 -16.25 -5.66
CA VAL A 292 7.21 -17.52 -5.66
C VAL A 292 6.87 -18.35 -4.42
N LEU A 293 6.92 -17.75 -3.24
CA LEU A 293 6.72 -18.46 -1.97
C LEU A 293 5.28 -18.98 -1.81
N LEU A 294 4.30 -18.11 -2.02
CA LEU A 294 2.90 -18.44 -1.70
C LEU A 294 2.21 -19.21 -2.84
N ASP A 295 2.44 -18.78 -4.07
CA ASP A 295 1.76 -19.32 -5.25
C ASP A 295 2.60 -20.39 -5.96
N GLY A 296 3.93 -20.26 -5.94
CA GLY A 296 4.86 -21.20 -6.57
C GLY A 296 5.17 -22.42 -5.71
N LEU A 297 5.55 -22.21 -4.45
CA LEU A 297 5.90 -23.27 -3.49
C LEU A 297 4.71 -23.73 -2.64
N GLY A 298 3.55 -23.08 -2.75
CA GLY A 298 2.34 -23.50 -2.08
C GLY A 298 2.28 -23.23 -0.56
N THR A 299 3.16 -22.38 0.00
CA THR A 299 3.23 -22.06 1.44
C THR A 299 2.13 -21.10 1.88
N ARG A 300 0.88 -21.42 1.57
CA ARG A 300 -0.30 -20.55 1.77
C ARG A 300 -0.57 -20.17 3.22
N ALA A 301 -0.18 -21.02 4.16
CA ALA A 301 -0.36 -20.76 5.59
C ALA A 301 0.37 -19.48 6.06
N LEU A 302 1.54 -19.19 5.47
CA LEU A 302 2.31 -17.98 5.77
C LEU A 302 1.62 -16.69 5.33
N ALA A 303 0.71 -16.78 4.36
CA ALA A 303 -0.07 -15.62 3.89
C ALA A 303 -1.17 -15.21 4.87
N PHE A 304 -1.67 -16.14 5.71
CA PHE A 304 -2.87 -15.91 6.51
C PHE A 304 -2.79 -14.68 7.42
N PRO A 305 -1.75 -14.47 8.23
CA PRO A 305 -1.65 -13.28 9.07
C PRO A 305 -1.72 -11.98 8.28
N PHE A 306 -1.03 -11.93 7.14
CA PHE A 306 -1.00 -10.77 6.27
C PHE A 306 -2.30 -10.60 5.48
N ALA A 307 -2.93 -11.69 5.03
CA ALA A 307 -4.22 -11.63 4.35
C ALA A 307 -5.33 -11.03 5.24
N VAL A 308 -5.27 -11.26 6.55
CA VAL A 308 -6.18 -10.63 7.53
C VAL A 308 -6.02 -9.10 7.49
N PHE A 309 -4.78 -8.58 7.61
CA PHE A 309 -4.51 -7.15 7.46
C PHE A 309 -4.92 -6.61 6.09
N GLY A 310 -4.55 -7.32 5.02
CA GLY A 310 -4.78 -6.91 3.63
C GLY A 310 -6.25 -6.87 3.23
N SER A 311 -7.11 -7.66 3.88
CA SER A 311 -8.54 -7.75 3.59
C SER A 311 -9.30 -6.45 3.88
N ASN A 312 -8.89 -5.71 4.91
CA ASN A 312 -9.43 -4.43 5.35
C ASN A 312 -8.33 -3.37 5.50
N ALA A 313 -7.42 -3.27 4.51
CA ALA A 313 -6.20 -2.47 4.61
C ALA A 313 -6.42 -1.00 5.00
N LEU A 314 -7.45 -0.36 4.45
CA LEU A 314 -7.78 1.04 4.77
C LEU A 314 -8.25 1.18 6.23
N LEU A 315 -9.14 0.30 6.67
CA LEU A 315 -9.62 0.29 8.06
C LEU A 315 -8.47 -0.04 9.02
N ALA A 316 -7.62 -1.01 8.67
CA ALA A 316 -6.45 -1.40 9.43
C ALA A 316 -5.41 -0.28 9.58
N TYR A 317 -5.40 0.69 8.68
CA TYR A 317 -4.59 1.90 8.77
C TYR A 317 -5.27 2.98 9.63
N ILE A 318 -6.54 3.30 9.35
CA ILE A 318 -7.24 4.44 9.97
C ILE A 318 -7.65 4.14 11.42
N ALA A 319 -8.24 2.97 11.67
CA ALA A 319 -8.83 2.67 12.98
C ALA A 319 -7.81 2.69 14.14
N PRO A 320 -6.59 2.13 14.01
CA PRO A 320 -5.58 2.22 15.06
C PRO A 320 -5.11 3.65 15.33
N ILE A 321 -5.01 4.50 14.31
CA ILE A 321 -4.62 5.91 14.48
C ILE A 321 -5.67 6.65 15.29
N LEU A 322 -6.94 6.50 14.92
CA LEU A 322 -8.04 7.15 15.65
C LEU A 322 -8.20 6.58 17.06
N LEU A 323 -8.10 5.25 17.23
CA LEU A 323 -8.14 4.61 18.55
C LEU A 323 -7.03 5.17 19.46
N LYS A 324 -5.80 5.27 18.92
CA LYS A 324 -4.67 5.81 19.65
C LYS A 324 -4.89 7.26 20.07
N ALA A 325 -5.30 8.12 19.12
CA ALA A 325 -5.49 9.53 19.39
C ALA A 325 -6.64 9.77 20.39
N PHE A 326 -7.85 9.28 20.11
CA PHE A 326 -9.04 9.64 20.88
C PHE A 326 -9.27 8.82 22.15
N ILE A 327 -8.73 7.60 22.24
CA ILE A 327 -8.96 6.74 23.39
C ILE A 327 -7.68 6.57 24.21
N LEU A 328 -6.58 6.16 23.55
CA LEU A 328 -5.38 5.82 24.30
C LEU A 328 -4.61 7.06 24.78
N GLN A 329 -4.63 8.17 24.05
CA GLN A 329 -3.88 9.38 24.39
C GLN A 329 -4.72 10.43 25.12
N ASP A 330 -5.99 10.64 24.73
CA ASP A 330 -6.84 11.67 25.31
C ASP A 330 -7.44 11.26 26.66
N TRP A 331 -7.78 10.00 26.85
CA TRP A 331 -8.38 9.56 28.10
C TRP A 331 -7.31 9.36 29.19
N GLN A 332 -7.51 10.04 30.31
CA GLN A 332 -6.67 9.91 31.51
C GLN A 332 -7.24 8.88 32.44
N LEU A 333 -6.44 7.87 32.80
CA LEU A 333 -6.87 6.78 33.66
C LEU A 333 -6.42 6.98 35.12
N SER A 334 -5.22 7.53 35.35
CA SER A 334 -4.67 7.71 36.70
C SER A 334 -3.62 8.82 36.74
N ARG A 335 -3.67 9.68 37.78
CA ARG A 335 -2.64 10.70 38.09
C ARG A 335 -2.16 11.51 36.87
N ASN A 336 -3.07 11.92 35.99
CA ASN A 336 -2.77 12.61 34.74
C ASN A 336 -2.01 11.76 33.70
N LEU A 337 -2.02 10.44 33.82
CA LEU A 337 -1.45 9.54 32.84
C LEU A 337 -2.53 9.07 31.85
N SER A 338 -2.24 9.15 30.56
CA SER A 338 -3.11 8.60 29.53
C SER A 338 -3.19 7.07 29.61
N ILE A 339 -4.25 6.47 29.05
CA ILE A 339 -4.37 5.01 28.96
C ILE A 339 -3.13 4.43 28.30
N GLN A 340 -2.61 5.06 27.24
CA GLN A 340 -1.40 4.60 26.58
C GLN A 340 -0.20 4.56 27.52
N GLN A 341 0.00 5.60 28.32
CA GLN A 341 1.12 5.66 29.26
C GLN A 341 0.99 4.60 30.37
N VAL A 342 -0.21 4.42 30.93
CA VAL A 342 -0.47 3.39 31.94
C VAL A 342 -0.19 1.99 31.37
N MET A 343 -0.66 1.73 30.15
CA MET A 343 -0.40 0.44 29.49
C MET A 343 1.09 0.26 29.18
N LEU A 344 1.77 1.29 28.67
CA LEU A 344 3.20 1.22 28.39
C LEU A 344 4.00 0.95 29.67
N ASN A 345 3.72 1.69 30.75
CA ASN A 345 4.37 1.50 32.04
C ASN A 345 4.15 0.10 32.61
N ALA A 346 2.96 -0.50 32.43
CA ALA A 346 2.68 -1.87 32.86
C ALA A 346 3.64 -2.91 32.23
N PHE A 347 4.18 -2.63 31.04
CA PHE A 347 5.21 -3.46 30.40
C PHE A 347 6.63 -2.98 30.71
N THR A 348 6.87 -1.67 30.75
CA THR A 348 8.25 -1.14 30.91
C THR A 348 8.74 -1.17 32.35
N ASP A 349 7.88 -1.02 33.34
CA ASP A 349 8.28 -1.05 34.77
C ASP A 349 8.85 -2.41 35.18
N PRO A 350 8.22 -3.57 34.87
CA PRO A 350 8.77 -4.88 35.24
C PRO A 350 9.87 -5.38 34.31
N TYR A 351 9.88 -4.98 33.02
CA TYR A 351 10.75 -5.59 32.02
C TYR A 351 11.79 -4.60 31.41
N GLY A 352 11.79 -3.36 31.85
CA GLY A 352 12.67 -2.31 31.32
C GLY A 352 12.21 -1.74 29.98
N THR A 353 12.78 -0.58 29.61
CA THR A 353 12.33 0.22 28.46
C THR A 353 12.40 -0.55 27.11
N ILE A 354 13.49 -1.30 26.88
CA ILE A 354 13.67 -1.99 25.59
C ILE A 354 12.74 -3.18 25.47
N PHE A 355 12.83 -4.13 26.40
CA PHE A 355 12.05 -5.37 26.31
C PHE A 355 10.56 -5.10 26.54
N GLY A 356 10.21 -4.29 27.55
CA GLY A 356 8.84 -3.88 27.82
C GLY A 356 8.23 -3.06 26.67
N GLY A 357 9.00 -2.19 26.03
CA GLY A 357 8.57 -1.45 24.85
C GLY A 357 8.25 -2.35 23.66
N TRP A 358 9.06 -3.37 23.41
CA TRP A 358 8.76 -4.40 22.40
C TRP A 358 7.51 -5.21 22.74
N LEU A 359 7.36 -5.63 24.01
CA LEU A 359 6.17 -6.36 24.44
C LEU A 359 4.91 -5.51 24.23
N TYR A 360 4.94 -4.23 24.62
CA TYR A 360 3.82 -3.31 24.37
C TYR A 360 3.51 -3.16 22.88
N THR A 361 4.54 -2.98 22.06
CA THR A 361 4.38 -2.82 20.60
C THR A 361 3.73 -4.06 19.97
N ILE A 362 4.22 -5.26 20.33
CA ILE A 362 3.67 -6.53 19.86
C ILE A 362 2.23 -6.69 20.36
N PHE A 363 1.98 -6.44 21.65
CA PHE A 363 0.64 -6.49 22.23
C PHE A 363 -0.34 -5.61 21.45
N TYR A 364 0.02 -4.36 21.18
CA TYR A 364 -0.81 -3.43 20.42
C TYR A 364 -1.14 -3.95 19.01
N ILE A 365 -0.12 -4.44 18.28
CA ILE A 365 -0.30 -5.00 16.94
C ILE A 365 -1.20 -6.24 16.97
N VAL A 366 -1.01 -7.12 17.96
CA VAL A 366 -1.85 -8.33 18.13
C VAL A 366 -3.30 -7.97 18.40
N VAL A 367 -3.57 -6.98 19.26
CA VAL A 367 -4.93 -6.51 19.55
C VAL A 367 -5.59 -5.97 18.28
N CYS A 368 -4.88 -5.14 17.50
CA CYS A 368 -5.37 -4.65 16.22
C CYS A 368 -5.65 -5.81 15.24
N TRP A 369 -4.74 -6.79 15.18
CA TRP A 369 -4.89 -7.96 14.32
C TRP A 369 -6.10 -8.82 14.72
N LEU A 370 -6.33 -9.04 16.02
CA LEU A 370 -7.50 -9.78 16.52
C LEU A 370 -8.81 -9.09 16.14
N GLY A 371 -8.88 -7.77 16.23
CA GLY A 371 -10.02 -7.01 15.75
C GLY A 371 -10.27 -7.19 14.25
N LEU A 372 -9.21 -7.16 13.44
CA LEU A 372 -9.29 -7.40 11.99
C LEU A 372 -9.62 -8.87 11.68
N LEU A 373 -9.11 -9.82 12.45
CA LEU A 373 -9.45 -11.25 12.34
C LEU A 373 -10.93 -11.49 12.57
N TRP A 374 -11.50 -10.85 13.59
CA TRP A 374 -12.94 -10.92 13.83
C TRP A 374 -13.76 -10.41 12.64
N LEU A 375 -13.39 -9.27 12.05
CA LEU A 375 -14.03 -8.74 10.84
C LEU A 375 -13.85 -9.69 9.64
N TYR A 376 -12.66 -10.27 9.50
CA TYR A 376 -12.34 -11.23 8.45
C TYR A 376 -13.21 -12.49 8.55
N GLN A 377 -13.40 -13.04 9.76
CA GLN A 377 -14.25 -14.20 10.03
C GLN A 377 -15.73 -13.89 9.75
N LYS A 378 -16.19 -12.68 10.07
CA LYS A 378 -17.55 -12.20 9.76
C LYS A 378 -17.73 -11.84 8.29
N LYS A 379 -16.67 -11.89 7.46
CA LYS A 379 -16.65 -11.48 6.03
C LYS A 379 -17.07 -10.02 5.83
N TRP A 380 -16.79 -9.16 6.80
CA TRP A 380 -17.05 -7.73 6.71
C TRP A 380 -15.84 -7.03 6.11
N PHE A 381 -15.96 -6.65 4.84
CA PHE A 381 -14.89 -6.00 4.08
C PHE A 381 -15.28 -4.58 3.71
N PHE A 382 -14.65 -3.61 4.35
CA PHE A 382 -14.85 -2.20 4.07
C PHE A 382 -14.04 -1.81 2.83
N ARG A 383 -14.74 -1.61 1.71
CA ARG A 383 -14.16 -1.21 0.43
C ARG A 383 -14.63 0.18 0.07
N VAL A 384 -13.67 1.09 -0.17
CA VAL A 384 -13.90 2.44 -0.69
C VAL A 384 -13.61 2.46 -2.19
#